data_481f66adeecb67fc1c4f8ce5836c2130
#
_entry.id   481f66adeecb67fc1c4f8ce5836c2130
#
_cell.length_a   1.000
_cell.length_b   1.000
_cell.length_c   1.000
_cell.angle_alpha   90.00
_cell.angle_beta   90.00
_cell.angle_gamma   90.00
#
_symmetry.space_group_name_H-M   'P 1'
#
loop_
_entity.id
_entity.type
_entity.pdbx_description
1 polymer ?
#
loop_
_entity_poly.entity_id
_entity_poly.type
_entity_poly.pdbx_seq_one_letter_code
_entity_poly.pdbx_strand_id
1 'polypeptide(L)'
;MAEAPKPPPEKKWLSASFRQQPGGQRMPASSPAATRAQEPQAKLYAQGGAAPTGTGLDSSRIRSNMVQRLIAQGLDSEVVQNAMRQVERHRFVDSALVNQAYEDTSLPIGLGQTISKPSVVARMLSLLCEGREVPLGRVLEIGTGCGYQATVMSYLAKEVYSIERLKGLHDKARANLRPLHRANVHLLFSDGLLAYE
;
A
#
# COMPACT_ATOMS: atom_id res chain seq x y z
N MET A 1 -23.38 40.57 -13.98
CA MET A 1 -23.37 39.14 -14.25
C MET A 1 -21.94 38.66 -14.01
N ALA A 2 -21.66 37.93 -12.94
CA ALA A 2 -20.34 37.43 -12.63
C ALA A 2 -20.12 36.11 -13.38
N GLU A 3 -19.03 36.03 -14.12
CA GLU A 3 -18.61 34.85 -14.89
C GLU A 3 -18.27 33.71 -13.96
N ALA A 4 -18.81 32.50 -14.21
CA ALA A 4 -18.54 31.32 -13.40
C ALA A 4 -17.06 30.94 -13.49
N PRO A 5 -16.43 30.48 -12.39
CA PRO A 5 -15.00 30.08 -12.40
C PRO A 5 -14.78 28.90 -13.34
N LYS A 6 -13.71 28.97 -14.15
CA LYS A 6 -13.28 27.88 -15.04
C LYS A 6 -12.94 26.62 -14.24
N PRO A 7 -13.36 25.44 -14.72
CA PRO A 7 -12.97 24.19 -14.08
C PRO A 7 -11.44 24.01 -14.12
N PRO A 8 -10.84 23.37 -13.08
CA PRO A 8 -9.42 23.10 -13.05
C PRO A 8 -9.01 22.16 -14.19
N PRO A 9 -7.76 22.24 -14.69
CA PRO A 9 -7.28 21.40 -15.79
C PRO A 9 -7.32 19.92 -15.40
N GLU A 10 -7.81 19.09 -16.33
CA GLU A 10 -7.81 17.63 -16.14
C GLU A 10 -6.39 17.10 -15.92
N LYS A 11 -6.20 16.41 -14.80
CA LYS A 11 -4.90 15.81 -14.44
C LYS A 11 -4.60 14.66 -15.40
N LYS A 12 -3.61 14.80 -16.29
CA LYS A 12 -3.23 13.84 -17.36
C LYS A 12 -3.01 12.39 -16.90
N TRP A 13 -2.77 12.14 -15.62
CA TRP A 13 -2.59 10.80 -15.09
C TRP A 13 -3.91 10.06 -14.76
N LEU A 14 -5.07 10.76 -14.87
CA LEU A 14 -6.41 10.16 -14.72
C LEU A 14 -6.81 9.29 -15.92
N SER A 15 -6.24 9.52 -17.11
CA SER A 15 -6.70 8.92 -18.35
C SER A 15 -5.96 7.65 -18.80
N ALA A 16 -4.81 7.32 -18.21
CA ALA A 16 -3.95 6.25 -18.71
C ALA A 16 -4.22 4.84 -18.14
N SER A 17 -5.05 4.67 -17.11
CA SER A 17 -5.13 3.42 -16.35
C SER A 17 -6.44 2.62 -16.49
N PHE A 18 -7.41 3.07 -17.30
CA PHE A 18 -8.69 2.36 -17.48
C PHE A 18 -8.99 2.09 -18.96
N ARG A 19 -8.14 1.30 -19.61
CA ARG A 19 -8.53 0.63 -20.86
C ARG A 19 -8.88 -0.83 -20.52
N GLN A 20 -10.19 -1.11 -20.41
CA GLN A 20 -10.72 -2.47 -20.39
C GLN A 20 -10.30 -3.20 -21.65
N GLN A 21 -9.67 -4.35 -21.49
CA GLN A 21 -9.49 -5.30 -22.60
C GLN A 21 -10.80 -6.09 -22.79
N PRO A 22 -11.38 -6.13 -23.98
CA PRO A 22 -12.46 -7.05 -24.29
C PRO A 22 -11.89 -8.38 -24.76
N GLY A 23 -12.49 -9.49 -24.38
CA GLY A 23 -12.30 -10.73 -25.07
C GLY A 23 -12.09 -11.95 -24.18
N GLY A 24 -13.21 -12.59 -23.80
CA GLY A 24 -13.22 -13.91 -23.22
C GLY A 24 -12.77 -14.96 -24.24
N GLN A 25 -11.92 -15.87 -23.77
CA GLN A 25 -11.79 -17.19 -24.38
C GLN A 25 -12.15 -18.23 -23.32
N ARG A 26 -13.22 -18.97 -23.60
CA ARG A 26 -13.61 -20.17 -22.87
C ARG A 26 -12.52 -21.24 -23.08
N MET A 27 -11.96 -21.73 -22.00
CA MET A 27 -11.16 -22.95 -22.02
C MET A 27 -12.05 -24.19 -21.77
N PRO A 28 -11.76 -25.32 -22.43
CA PRO A 28 -12.56 -26.54 -22.32
C PRO A 28 -12.30 -27.27 -21.00
N ALA A 29 -13.35 -27.92 -20.50
CA ALA A 29 -13.29 -28.79 -19.35
C ALA A 29 -12.50 -30.08 -19.67
N SER A 30 -11.52 -30.43 -18.83
CA SER A 30 -10.92 -31.76 -18.81
C SER A 30 -10.72 -32.23 -17.37
N SER A 31 -11.40 -33.27 -17.06
CA SER A 31 -11.31 -34.39 -16.13
C SER A 31 -10.39 -34.37 -14.89
N PRO A 32 -10.78 -35.11 -13.82
CA PRO A 32 -10.19 -35.02 -12.50
C PRO A 32 -8.96 -35.95 -12.37
N ALA A 33 -7.86 -35.39 -11.88
CA ALA A 33 -6.73 -36.18 -11.44
C ALA A 33 -6.21 -35.70 -10.08
N ALA A 34 -6.31 -36.60 -9.13
CA ALA A 34 -5.48 -36.75 -7.94
C ALA A 34 -5.36 -35.55 -6.97
N THR A 35 -6.17 -35.60 -5.93
CA THR A 35 -5.99 -34.97 -4.62
C THR A 35 -4.61 -35.34 -4.06
N ARG A 36 -3.63 -34.46 -4.21
CA ARG A 36 -2.41 -34.46 -3.41
C ARG A 36 -2.63 -33.44 -2.30
N ALA A 37 -2.77 -33.94 -1.08
CA ALA A 37 -2.90 -33.12 0.11
C ALA A 37 -1.79 -32.08 0.15
N GLN A 38 -2.16 -30.81 0.07
CA GLN A 38 -1.27 -29.70 0.37
C GLN A 38 -1.14 -29.63 1.88
N GLU A 39 0.04 -29.99 2.39
CA GLU A 39 0.41 -29.68 3.76
C GLU A 39 0.31 -28.17 4.00
N PRO A 40 -0.11 -27.74 5.19
CA PRO A 40 -0.34 -26.33 5.47
C PRO A 40 0.99 -25.57 5.47
N GLN A 41 1.15 -24.64 4.53
CA GLN A 41 2.26 -23.68 4.44
C GLN A 41 2.36 -22.72 5.65
N ALA A 42 1.62 -22.97 6.71
CA ALA A 42 1.57 -22.13 7.90
C ALA A 42 2.89 -22.10 8.71
N LYS A 43 3.83 -23.02 8.45
CA LYS A 43 5.11 -23.07 9.20
C LYS A 43 6.24 -22.21 8.63
N LEU A 44 6.08 -21.65 7.41
CA LEU A 44 7.14 -20.82 6.79
C LEU A 44 7.12 -19.34 7.23
N TYR A 45 6.06 -18.90 7.90
CA TYR A 45 5.89 -17.47 8.24
C TYR A 45 6.29 -17.10 9.68
N ALA A 46 6.80 -18.05 10.46
CA ALA A 46 7.15 -17.82 11.88
C ALA A 46 8.60 -17.35 12.12
N GLN A 47 9.40 -17.17 11.08
CA GLN A 47 10.74 -16.61 11.24
C GLN A 47 10.72 -15.12 10.90
N GLY A 48 10.43 -14.29 11.91
CA GLY A 48 10.70 -12.86 11.92
C GLY A 48 12.20 -12.60 11.86
N GLY A 49 12.82 -12.87 10.71
CA GLY A 49 14.15 -12.39 10.43
C GLY A 49 14.12 -10.88 10.27
N ALA A 50 14.90 -10.15 11.07
CA ALA A 50 15.20 -8.75 10.82
C ALA A 50 15.61 -8.61 9.35
N ALA A 51 15.03 -7.64 8.63
CA ALA A 51 15.43 -7.36 7.27
C ALA A 51 16.96 -7.20 7.22
N PRO A 52 17.64 -7.82 6.23
CA PRO A 52 19.08 -7.73 6.15
C PRO A 52 19.51 -6.27 6.10
N THR A 53 20.16 -5.81 7.14
CA THR A 53 20.84 -4.52 7.19
C THR A 53 22.04 -4.62 6.26
N GLY A 54 22.06 -3.84 5.17
CA GLY A 54 23.22 -3.76 4.27
C GLY A 54 22.98 -4.09 2.80
N THR A 55 21.73 -4.26 2.34
CA THR A 55 21.45 -4.47 0.89
C THR A 55 21.51 -3.17 0.06
N GLY A 56 21.79 -2.02 0.66
CA GLY A 56 21.70 -0.71 0.00
C GLY A 56 20.26 -0.24 -0.27
N LEU A 57 19.24 -1.05 0.06
CA LEU A 57 17.82 -0.75 -0.18
C LEU A 57 17.22 0.23 0.86
N ASP A 58 17.86 0.38 1.99
CA ASP A 58 17.58 1.36 3.06
C ASP A 58 18.09 2.77 2.72
N SER A 59 18.79 2.90 1.60
CA SER A 59 19.29 4.19 1.12
C SER A 59 18.14 5.13 0.76
N SER A 60 18.18 6.34 1.27
CA SER A 60 17.23 7.42 0.94
C SER A 60 17.18 7.70 -0.57
N ARG A 61 18.27 7.42 -1.29
CA ARG A 61 18.38 7.58 -2.74
C ARG A 61 17.40 6.67 -3.49
N ILE A 62 17.24 5.39 -3.09
CA ILE A 62 16.34 4.46 -3.75
C ILE A 62 14.88 4.91 -3.55
N ARG A 63 14.52 5.34 -2.33
CA ARG A 63 13.21 5.91 -2.05
C ARG A 63 12.95 7.17 -2.86
N SER A 64 13.94 8.05 -2.93
CA SER A 64 13.87 9.28 -3.75
C SER A 64 13.68 8.97 -5.22
N ASN A 65 14.39 7.98 -5.77
CA ASN A 65 14.23 7.56 -7.16
C ASN A 65 12.82 7.00 -7.45
N MET A 66 12.25 6.22 -6.53
CA MET A 66 10.85 5.78 -6.66
C MET A 66 9.92 6.99 -6.73
N VAL A 67 10.04 7.94 -5.80
CA VAL A 67 9.19 9.14 -5.78
C VAL A 67 9.40 10.00 -7.02
N GLN A 68 10.63 10.15 -7.53
CA GLN A 68 10.89 10.88 -8.78
C GLN A 68 10.16 10.25 -9.97
N ARG A 69 10.13 8.92 -10.07
CA ARG A 69 9.33 8.24 -11.11
C ARG A 69 7.84 8.53 -10.97
N LEU A 70 7.32 8.57 -9.74
CA LEU A 70 5.91 8.91 -9.49
C LEU A 70 5.60 10.37 -9.85
N ILE A 71 6.52 11.32 -9.58
CA ILE A 71 6.41 12.71 -10.01
C ILE A 71 6.35 12.80 -11.53
N ALA A 72 7.24 12.08 -12.23
CA ALA A 72 7.22 12.01 -13.69
C ALA A 72 5.92 11.42 -14.27
N GLN A 73 5.21 10.59 -13.48
CA GLN A 73 3.89 10.03 -13.80
C GLN A 73 2.72 10.94 -13.36
N GLY A 74 2.98 12.10 -12.76
CA GLY A 74 1.97 13.09 -12.40
C GLY A 74 1.62 13.18 -10.91
N LEU A 75 2.46 12.65 -10.01
CA LEU A 75 2.31 12.91 -8.58
C LEU A 75 2.74 14.35 -8.27
N ASP A 76 1.77 15.24 -8.06
CA ASP A 76 1.96 16.66 -7.80
C ASP A 76 1.93 17.06 -6.30
N SER A 77 1.37 16.21 -5.44
CA SER A 77 1.24 16.47 -4.00
C SER A 77 2.58 16.35 -3.27
N GLU A 78 3.20 17.48 -2.93
CA GLU A 78 4.50 17.51 -2.22
C GLU A 78 4.44 16.82 -0.84
N VAL A 79 3.32 16.97 -0.11
CA VAL A 79 3.16 16.34 1.21
C VAL A 79 3.18 14.82 1.09
N VAL A 80 2.54 14.26 0.05
CA VAL A 80 2.55 12.82 -0.23
C VAL A 80 3.93 12.35 -0.70
N GLN A 81 4.60 13.12 -1.58
CA GLN A 81 5.97 12.83 -2.00
C GLN A 81 6.90 12.73 -0.79
N ASN A 82 6.83 13.70 0.14
CA ASN A 82 7.65 13.74 1.33
C ASN A 82 7.34 12.56 2.26
N ALA A 83 6.06 12.25 2.50
CA ALA A 83 5.66 11.11 3.31
C ALA A 83 6.18 9.77 2.73
N MET A 84 6.08 9.57 1.42
CA MET A 84 6.56 8.34 0.77
C MET A 84 8.09 8.20 0.81
N ARG A 85 8.84 9.32 0.81
CA ARG A 85 10.31 9.29 0.99
C ARG A 85 10.72 8.84 2.39
N GLN A 86 9.87 9.01 3.40
CA GLN A 86 10.18 8.63 4.79
C GLN A 86 10.02 7.14 5.06
N VAL A 87 9.22 6.41 4.25
CA VAL A 87 8.86 5.03 4.56
C VAL A 87 9.67 4.03 3.74
N GLU A 88 10.36 3.14 4.43
CA GLU A 88 11.17 2.07 3.84
C GLU A 88 10.29 0.90 3.38
N ARG A 89 9.76 1.00 2.15
CA ARG A 89 8.79 0.05 1.60
C ARG A 89 9.29 -1.40 1.61
N HIS A 90 10.59 -1.63 1.46
CA HIS A 90 11.18 -2.97 1.49
C HIS A 90 10.98 -3.72 2.81
N ARG A 91 10.72 -3.01 3.92
CA ARG A 91 10.41 -3.63 5.22
C ARG A 91 9.03 -4.28 5.28
N PHE A 92 8.16 -4.00 4.31
CA PHE A 92 6.77 -4.46 4.25
C PHE A 92 6.54 -5.61 3.28
N VAL A 93 7.59 -6.07 2.59
CA VAL A 93 7.57 -7.19 1.65
C VAL A 93 8.43 -8.34 2.18
N ASP A 94 8.22 -9.54 1.64
CA ASP A 94 9.03 -10.69 2.01
C ASP A 94 10.47 -10.55 1.50
N SER A 95 11.44 -11.13 2.20
CA SER A 95 12.87 -11.00 1.90
C SER A 95 13.23 -11.35 0.45
N ALA A 96 12.57 -12.34 -0.14
CA ALA A 96 12.75 -12.74 -1.53
C ALA A 96 12.32 -11.66 -2.55
N LEU A 97 11.51 -10.67 -2.13
CA LEU A 97 10.92 -9.65 -3.00
C LEU A 97 11.48 -8.25 -2.75
N VAL A 98 12.43 -8.08 -1.82
CA VAL A 98 12.95 -6.77 -1.41
C VAL A 98 13.55 -5.97 -2.58
N ASN A 99 14.16 -6.64 -3.55
CA ASN A 99 14.72 -6.00 -4.75
C ASN A 99 13.65 -5.36 -5.65
N GLN A 100 12.42 -5.82 -5.57
CA GLN A 100 11.27 -5.30 -6.33
C GLN A 100 10.45 -4.28 -5.53
N ALA A 101 10.77 -4.07 -4.25
CA ALA A 101 9.96 -3.26 -3.34
C ALA A 101 9.74 -1.82 -3.82
N TYR A 102 10.67 -1.29 -4.59
CA TYR A 102 10.61 0.10 -5.09
C TYR A 102 10.20 0.21 -6.56
N GLU A 103 9.88 -0.93 -7.20
CA GLU A 103 9.26 -0.93 -8.53
C GLU A 103 7.78 -0.59 -8.43
N ASP A 104 7.20 -0.01 -9.51
CA ASP A 104 5.76 0.31 -9.54
C ASP A 104 4.91 -0.94 -9.83
N THR A 105 5.04 -1.92 -8.94
CA THR A 105 4.34 -3.20 -9.01
C THR A 105 3.71 -3.58 -7.67
N SER A 106 2.63 -4.38 -7.72
CA SER A 106 2.04 -5.03 -6.56
C SER A 106 2.81 -6.30 -6.25
N LEU A 107 3.10 -6.55 -4.96
CA LEU A 107 3.85 -7.72 -4.51
C LEU A 107 3.02 -8.51 -3.50
N PRO A 108 3.12 -9.85 -3.49
CA PRO A 108 2.39 -10.68 -2.53
C PRO A 108 2.87 -10.41 -1.10
N ILE A 109 1.92 -10.38 -0.16
CA ILE A 109 2.18 -10.22 1.28
C ILE A 109 1.67 -11.39 2.12
N GLY A 110 1.20 -12.44 1.46
CA GLY A 110 0.60 -13.62 2.08
C GLY A 110 -0.93 -13.61 2.05
N LEU A 111 -1.52 -14.75 2.36
CA LEU A 111 -2.98 -14.93 2.44
C LEU A 111 -3.76 -14.48 1.18
N GLY A 112 -3.16 -14.61 0.00
CA GLY A 112 -3.76 -14.19 -1.26
C GLY A 112 -3.85 -12.66 -1.43
N GLN A 113 -3.19 -11.87 -0.56
CA GLN A 113 -3.21 -10.41 -0.62
C GLN A 113 -1.88 -9.85 -1.11
N THR A 114 -1.92 -8.60 -1.57
CA THR A 114 -0.75 -7.88 -2.09
C THR A 114 -0.59 -6.52 -1.43
N ILE A 115 0.64 -6.03 -1.32
CA ILE A 115 0.90 -4.61 -1.12
C ILE A 115 0.59 -3.88 -2.43
N SER A 116 -0.19 -2.82 -2.35
CA SER A 116 -0.52 -1.99 -3.53
C SER A 116 0.72 -1.37 -4.14
N LYS A 117 0.77 -1.25 -5.47
CA LYS A 117 1.89 -0.58 -6.15
C LYS A 117 2.03 0.88 -5.71
N PRO A 118 3.25 1.44 -5.70
CA PRO A 118 3.52 2.79 -5.24
C PRO A 118 2.63 3.87 -5.86
N SER A 119 2.36 3.80 -7.17
CA SER A 119 1.51 4.76 -7.88
C SER A 119 0.06 4.78 -7.38
N VAL A 120 -0.49 3.63 -6.99
CA VAL A 120 -1.85 3.54 -6.44
C VAL A 120 -1.90 4.17 -5.05
N VAL A 121 -0.92 3.84 -4.18
CA VAL A 121 -0.82 4.45 -2.85
C VAL A 121 -0.68 5.96 -2.96
N ALA A 122 0.24 6.45 -3.80
CA ALA A 122 0.44 7.87 -4.05
C ALA A 122 -0.85 8.57 -4.46
N ARG A 123 -1.59 7.96 -5.40
CA ARG A 123 -2.87 8.52 -5.89
C ARG A 123 -3.93 8.59 -4.80
N MET A 124 -4.14 7.49 -4.05
CA MET A 124 -5.13 7.46 -2.97
C MET A 124 -4.84 8.53 -1.93
N LEU A 125 -3.56 8.67 -1.53
CA LEU A 125 -3.16 9.66 -0.54
C LEU A 125 -3.23 11.09 -1.07
N SER A 126 -2.94 11.33 -2.36
CA SER A 126 -3.13 12.65 -2.98
C SER A 126 -4.60 13.07 -2.98
N LEU A 127 -5.51 12.16 -3.34
CA LEU A 127 -6.96 12.42 -3.28
C LEU A 127 -7.44 12.66 -1.83
N LEU A 128 -6.89 11.92 -0.87
CA LEU A 128 -7.20 12.11 0.54
C LEU A 128 -6.79 13.50 1.04
N CYS A 129 -5.66 14.03 0.58
CA CYS A 129 -5.13 15.35 0.98
C CYS A 129 -5.67 16.51 0.12
N GLU A 130 -6.33 16.23 -1.01
CA GLU A 130 -6.77 17.27 -1.95
C GLU A 130 -7.73 18.25 -1.30
N GLY A 131 -7.41 19.55 -1.37
CA GLY A 131 -8.22 20.64 -0.79
C GLY A 131 -8.26 20.66 0.74
N ARG A 132 -7.37 19.96 1.44
CA ARG A 132 -7.33 19.88 2.90
C ARG A 132 -6.00 20.35 3.44
N GLU A 133 -6.03 20.89 4.66
CA GLU A 133 -4.80 21.19 5.41
C GLU A 133 -4.16 19.89 5.94
N VAL A 134 -2.83 19.81 5.83
CA VAL A 134 -2.03 18.71 6.37
C VAL A 134 -1.22 19.24 7.55
N PRO A 135 -1.18 18.54 8.71
CA PRO A 135 -1.68 17.19 8.92
C PRO A 135 -3.20 17.10 9.02
N LEU A 136 -3.76 16.07 8.36
CA LEU A 136 -5.16 15.70 8.49
C LEU A 136 -5.50 15.39 9.96
N GLY A 137 -6.78 15.44 10.33
CA GLY A 137 -7.24 15.04 11.66
C GLY A 137 -7.11 13.52 11.86
N ARG A 138 -8.24 12.85 12.09
CA ARG A 138 -8.33 11.39 12.17
C ARG A 138 -8.60 10.81 10.78
N VAL A 139 -7.87 9.78 10.41
CA VAL A 139 -8.02 9.07 9.12
C VAL A 139 -8.32 7.60 9.40
N LEU A 140 -9.26 7.04 8.65
CA LEU A 140 -9.59 5.63 8.67
C LEU A 140 -9.10 4.96 7.40
N GLU A 141 -8.41 3.83 7.54
CA GLU A 141 -8.03 2.91 6.48
C GLU A 141 -8.76 1.59 6.65
N ILE A 142 -9.35 1.09 5.57
CA ILE A 142 -9.91 -0.25 5.53
C ILE A 142 -9.01 -1.14 4.67
N GLY A 143 -8.48 -2.22 5.27
CA GLY A 143 -7.52 -3.13 4.64
C GLY A 143 -6.07 -2.73 4.91
N THR A 144 -5.63 -2.89 6.16
CA THR A 144 -4.25 -2.60 6.59
C THR A 144 -3.19 -3.36 5.77
N GLY A 145 -3.47 -4.61 5.40
CA GLY A 145 -2.52 -5.48 4.71
C GLY A 145 -1.24 -5.68 5.52
N CYS A 146 -0.10 -5.28 4.94
CA CYS A 146 1.20 -5.31 5.64
C CYS A 146 1.51 -4.05 6.48
N GLY A 147 0.65 -3.01 6.43
CA GLY A 147 0.81 -1.77 7.19
C GLY A 147 1.62 -0.66 6.49
N TYR A 148 2.01 -0.84 5.22
CA TYR A 148 2.78 0.15 4.48
C TYR A 148 2.03 1.48 4.33
N GLN A 149 0.78 1.44 3.83
CA GLN A 149 0.00 2.66 3.59
C GLN A 149 -0.37 3.35 4.90
N ALA A 150 -0.75 2.60 5.95
CA ALA A 150 -0.94 3.15 7.30
C ALA A 150 0.30 3.92 7.79
N THR A 151 1.50 3.35 7.54
CA THR A 151 2.76 4.01 7.89
C THR A 151 2.98 5.30 7.10
N VAL A 152 2.69 5.33 5.79
CA VAL A 152 2.79 6.58 5.00
C VAL A 152 1.79 7.62 5.51
N MET A 153 0.54 7.20 5.79
CA MET A 153 -0.49 8.09 6.34
C MET A 153 -0.11 8.69 7.69
N SER A 154 0.71 8.00 8.49
CA SER A 154 1.16 8.53 9.78
C SER A 154 1.98 9.83 9.68
N TYR A 155 2.49 10.16 8.51
CA TYR A 155 3.15 11.44 8.23
C TYR A 155 2.19 12.51 7.71
N LEU A 156 0.96 12.13 7.37
CA LEU A 156 -0.04 13.00 6.76
C LEU A 156 -1.21 13.32 7.70
N ALA A 157 -1.36 12.57 8.78
CA ALA A 157 -2.50 12.68 9.69
C ALA A 157 -2.05 12.71 11.16
N LYS A 158 -2.88 13.33 12.01
CA LYS A 158 -2.67 13.34 13.49
C LYS A 158 -2.89 11.96 14.07
N GLU A 159 -3.91 11.22 13.60
CA GLU A 159 -4.26 9.88 14.03
C GLU A 159 -4.69 9.04 12.83
N VAL A 160 -4.17 7.82 12.74
CA VAL A 160 -4.52 6.82 11.71
C VAL A 160 -5.12 5.60 12.38
N TYR A 161 -6.34 5.28 12.04
CA TYR A 161 -7.02 4.04 12.43
C TYR A 161 -7.06 3.12 11.23
N SER A 162 -6.46 1.93 11.34
CA SER A 162 -6.34 1.00 10.23
C SER A 162 -6.92 -0.35 10.62
N ILE A 163 -7.90 -0.82 9.84
CA ILE A 163 -8.68 -2.03 10.12
C ILE A 163 -8.25 -3.15 9.18
N GLU A 164 -7.99 -4.34 9.76
CA GLU A 164 -7.69 -5.55 9.01
C GLU A 164 -8.55 -6.71 9.51
N ARG A 165 -9.23 -7.39 8.58
CA ARG A 165 -10.10 -8.53 8.89
C ARG A 165 -9.37 -9.88 8.90
N LEU A 166 -8.22 -9.98 8.25
CA LEU A 166 -7.41 -11.20 8.22
C LEU A 166 -6.40 -11.17 9.36
N LYS A 167 -6.62 -12.02 10.38
CA LYS A 167 -5.77 -12.08 11.59
C LYS A 167 -4.27 -12.16 11.27
N GLY A 168 -3.88 -13.00 10.31
CA GLY A 168 -2.47 -13.14 9.92
C GLY A 168 -1.86 -11.87 9.32
N LEU A 169 -2.63 -11.06 8.58
CA LEU A 169 -2.16 -9.77 8.07
C LEU A 169 -2.13 -8.72 9.16
N HIS A 170 -3.14 -8.68 10.03
CA HIS A 170 -3.13 -7.80 11.20
C HIS A 170 -1.87 -8.05 12.06
N ASP A 171 -1.53 -9.31 12.34
CA ASP A 171 -0.35 -9.65 13.12
C ASP A 171 0.95 -9.29 12.36
N LYS A 172 1.00 -9.50 11.04
CA LYS A 172 2.11 -9.07 10.17
C LYS A 172 2.28 -7.55 10.21
N ALA A 173 1.19 -6.77 10.07
CA ALA A 173 1.24 -5.31 10.16
C ALA A 173 1.77 -4.84 11.52
N ARG A 174 1.28 -5.43 12.63
CA ARG A 174 1.81 -5.14 13.97
C ARG A 174 3.31 -5.40 14.09
N ALA A 175 3.77 -6.52 13.56
CA ALA A 175 5.20 -6.86 13.56
C ALA A 175 6.03 -5.84 12.75
N ASN A 176 5.54 -5.43 11.57
CA ASN A 176 6.21 -4.47 10.71
C ASN A 176 6.25 -3.05 11.31
N LEU A 177 5.18 -2.62 11.98
CA LEU A 177 5.09 -1.28 12.57
C LEU A 177 5.82 -1.17 13.91
N ARG A 178 5.96 -2.26 14.66
CA ARG A 178 6.58 -2.25 15.98
C ARG A 178 7.95 -1.54 16.01
N PRO A 179 8.91 -1.82 15.13
CA PRO A 179 10.22 -1.16 15.13
C PRO A 179 10.17 0.31 14.67
N LEU A 180 9.07 0.76 14.05
CA LEU A 180 8.94 2.11 13.53
C LEU A 180 8.41 3.10 14.56
N HIS A 181 7.94 2.62 15.73
CA HIS A 181 7.45 3.42 16.86
C HIS A 181 6.45 4.54 16.46
N ARG A 182 5.47 4.20 15.58
CA ARG A 182 4.44 5.16 15.14
C ARG A 182 3.30 5.21 16.15
N ALA A 183 3.41 6.11 17.13
CA ALA A 183 2.41 6.25 18.19
C ALA A 183 1.02 6.67 17.70
N ASN A 184 0.96 7.32 16.54
CA ASN A 184 -0.28 7.80 15.92
C ASN A 184 -0.94 6.80 14.97
N VAL A 185 -0.51 5.52 14.95
CA VAL A 185 -1.14 4.46 14.14
C VAL A 185 -1.78 3.42 15.04
N HIS A 186 -3.09 3.27 14.91
CA HIS A 186 -3.91 2.34 15.67
C HIS A 186 -4.38 1.21 14.76
N LEU A 187 -3.85 0.00 14.98
CA LEU A 187 -4.23 -1.19 14.22
C LEU A 187 -5.39 -1.91 14.92
N LEU A 188 -6.48 -2.12 14.20
CA LEU A 188 -7.69 -2.75 14.69
C LEU A 188 -7.91 -4.07 13.93
N PHE A 189 -8.10 -5.16 14.67
CA PHE A 189 -8.54 -6.44 14.11
C PHE A 189 -10.06 -6.48 14.11
N SER A 190 -10.68 -6.20 12.97
CA SER A 190 -12.14 -6.18 12.81
C SER A 190 -12.52 -6.27 11.33
N ASP A 191 -13.79 -6.53 11.06
CA ASP A 191 -14.36 -6.31 9.74
C ASP A 191 -14.69 -4.81 9.57
N GLY A 192 -14.16 -4.20 8.53
CA GLY A 192 -14.39 -2.77 8.25
C GLY A 192 -15.85 -2.41 7.98
N LEU A 193 -16.70 -3.39 7.65
CA LEU A 193 -18.14 -3.19 7.50
C LEU A 193 -18.85 -2.99 8.86
N LEU A 194 -18.28 -3.48 9.96
CA LEU A 194 -18.83 -3.38 11.32
C LEU A 194 -18.31 -2.14 12.07
N ALA A 195 -17.44 -1.35 11.50
CA ALA A 195 -16.81 -0.20 12.15
C ALA A 195 -17.71 1.07 12.18
N TYR A 196 -18.95 0.96 11.76
CA TYR A 196 -19.92 2.07 11.67
C TYR A 196 -21.06 2.00 12.72
N GLU A 197 -20.96 1.13 13.73
CA GLU A 197 -21.89 1.13 14.84
C GLU A 197 -21.39 1.90 16.06
#